data_fbeb37044ade9a99c301efb0ce9d0973
#
_entry.id   fbeb37044ade9a99c301efb0ce9d0973
#
_cell.length_a   1.000
_cell.length_b   1.000
_cell.length_c   1.000
_cell.angle_alpha   90.00
_cell.angle_beta   90.00
_cell.angle_gamma   90.00
#
_symmetry.space_group_name_H-M   'P 1'
#
loop_
_entity.id
_entity.type
_entity.pdbx_description
1 polymer ?
#
loop_
_entity_poly.entity_id
_entity_poly.type
_entity_poly.pdbx_seq_one_letter_code
_entity_poly.pdbx_strand_id
1 'polypeptide(L)'
;MIAETWEREEDARELLRLLPNGFSRRKLRHFVCEFVRSHFPLPLRIEAATVLALAEQIADDEANVDEGDWVVTYEELDERAGTSFAGGNAFLLVLTIGFDIYDDAHWALDRATSSENEQANTLLREIFGNPFRLIDFAPWRTDTAVSLARGMYDSRDFGAMPILADALQDAGCDNEDVLNHCRDAKQTHVRGCWVVDGLLGLV
;
A
#
# COMPACT_ATOMS: atom_id res chain seq x y z
N MET A 1 -15.98 14.69 11.83
CA MET A 1 -15.39 14.20 13.11
C MET A 1 -14.30 13.14 12.86
N ILE A 2 -14.59 11.86 12.60
CA ILE A 2 -13.52 10.85 12.46
C ILE A 2 -12.64 11.07 11.22
N ALA A 3 -13.19 11.49 10.10
CA ALA A 3 -12.46 11.85 8.89
C ALA A 3 -11.46 13.01 9.12
N GLU A 4 -11.85 14.00 9.91
CA GLU A 4 -10.98 15.12 10.29
C GLU A 4 -9.90 14.69 11.29
N THR A 5 -10.20 13.72 12.16
CA THR A 5 -9.21 13.12 13.05
C THR A 5 -8.14 12.41 12.25
N TRP A 6 -8.54 11.61 11.25
CA TRP A 6 -7.62 10.95 10.32
C TRP A 6 -6.67 11.94 9.63
N GLU A 7 -7.17 13.09 9.19
CA GLU A 7 -6.37 14.10 8.49
C GLU A 7 -5.35 14.81 9.40
N ARG A 8 -5.64 14.91 10.70
CA ARG A 8 -4.82 15.67 11.66
C ARG A 8 -3.90 14.79 12.51
N GLU A 9 -4.14 13.47 12.50
CA GLU A 9 -3.36 12.56 13.33
C GLU A 9 -1.91 12.48 12.83
N GLU A 10 -0.94 12.70 13.70
CA GLU A 10 0.48 12.71 13.37
C GLU A 10 1.19 11.40 13.75
N ASP A 11 0.58 10.60 14.62
CA ASP A 11 1.13 9.30 15.00
C ASP A 11 0.58 8.19 14.10
N ALA A 12 1.46 7.52 13.35
CA ALA A 12 1.08 6.43 12.45
C ALA A 12 0.42 5.24 13.17
N ARG A 13 0.76 5.00 14.45
CA ARG A 13 0.13 3.96 15.27
C ARG A 13 -1.33 4.29 15.56
N GLU A 14 -1.61 5.56 15.85
CA GLU A 14 -2.99 6.01 16.06
C GLU A 14 -3.77 6.01 14.74
N LEU A 15 -3.15 6.39 13.61
CA LEU A 15 -3.77 6.21 12.29
C LEU A 15 -4.14 4.76 12.01
N LEU A 16 -3.24 3.82 12.29
CA LEU A 16 -3.51 2.40 12.11
C LEU A 16 -4.70 1.93 12.96
N ARG A 17 -4.81 2.42 14.20
CA ARG A 17 -5.96 2.13 15.10
C ARG A 17 -7.27 2.75 14.63
N LEU A 18 -7.19 3.86 13.88
CA LEU A 18 -8.39 4.50 13.33
C LEU A 18 -8.94 3.78 12.11
N LEU A 19 -8.20 2.84 11.49
CA LEU A 19 -8.72 2.12 10.34
C LEU A 19 -10.07 1.46 10.66
N PRO A 20 -11.08 1.58 9.78
CA PRO A 20 -12.40 1.02 10.02
C PRO A 20 -12.34 -0.52 10.06
N ASN A 21 -13.26 -1.14 10.80
CA ASN A 21 -13.41 -2.59 10.75
C ASN A 21 -13.65 -3.06 9.31
N GLY A 22 -12.94 -4.08 8.88
CA GLY A 22 -12.99 -4.57 7.50
C GLY A 22 -12.13 -3.77 6.51
N PHE A 23 -11.11 -3.05 7.01
CA PHE A 23 -10.11 -2.43 6.15
C PHE A 23 -9.45 -3.46 5.21
N SER A 24 -8.97 -3.00 4.07
CA SER A 24 -8.31 -3.86 3.09
C SER A 24 -6.97 -4.42 3.61
N ARG A 25 -6.93 -5.74 3.84
CA ARG A 25 -5.68 -6.45 4.23
C ARG A 25 -4.61 -6.31 3.14
N ARG A 26 -5.03 -6.34 1.87
CA ARG A 26 -4.16 -6.08 0.72
C ARG A 26 -3.43 -4.74 0.87
N LYS A 27 -4.16 -3.66 1.14
CA LYS A 27 -3.58 -2.32 1.33
C LYS A 27 -2.62 -2.28 2.52
N LEU A 28 -2.98 -2.92 3.61
CA LEU A 28 -2.09 -2.98 4.78
C LEU A 28 -0.82 -3.76 4.49
N ARG A 29 -0.88 -4.82 3.67
CA ARG A 29 0.29 -5.56 3.22
C ARG A 29 1.21 -4.70 2.34
N HIS A 30 0.65 -3.93 1.41
CA HIS A 30 1.43 -2.94 0.64
C HIS A 30 2.09 -1.91 1.54
N PHE A 31 1.39 -1.42 2.57
CA PHE A 31 1.97 -0.53 3.58
C PHE A 31 3.19 -1.16 4.26
N VAL A 32 3.06 -2.36 4.80
CA VAL A 32 4.16 -3.04 5.50
C VAL A 32 5.33 -3.30 4.55
N CYS A 33 5.07 -3.76 3.31
CA CYS A 33 6.11 -3.98 2.31
C CYS A 33 6.89 -2.70 2.00
N GLU A 34 6.20 -1.58 1.81
CA GLU A 34 6.85 -0.32 1.48
C GLU A 34 7.57 0.29 2.68
N PHE A 35 6.99 0.19 3.88
CA PHE A 35 7.64 0.60 5.11
C PHE A 35 8.95 -0.17 5.34
N VAL A 36 8.94 -1.49 5.20
CA VAL A 36 10.13 -2.34 5.28
C VAL A 36 11.16 -1.94 4.21
N ARG A 37 10.72 -1.76 2.96
CA ARG A 37 11.60 -1.36 1.84
C ARG A 37 12.33 -0.06 2.11
N SER A 38 11.68 0.88 2.76
CA SER A 38 12.23 2.22 3.02
C SER A 38 13.19 2.26 4.21
N HIS A 39 12.99 1.42 5.22
CA HIS A 39 13.63 1.57 6.53
C HIS A 39 14.70 0.52 6.84
N PHE A 40 14.75 -0.59 6.10
CA PHE A 40 15.81 -1.57 6.33
C PHE A 40 17.14 -1.18 5.68
N PRO A 41 18.30 -1.52 6.28
CA PRO A 41 19.64 -1.25 5.73
C PRO A 41 19.81 -1.90 4.34
N LEU A 42 20.62 -1.25 3.48
CA LEU A 42 20.84 -1.67 2.08
C LEU A 42 21.11 -3.17 1.88
N PRO A 43 21.99 -3.85 2.66
CA PRO A 43 22.20 -5.28 2.48
C PRO A 43 20.93 -6.11 2.66
N LEU A 44 20.17 -5.81 3.71
CA LEU A 44 18.89 -6.48 3.98
C LEU A 44 17.82 -6.15 2.93
N ARG A 45 17.82 -4.95 2.36
CA ARG A 45 16.90 -4.59 1.27
C ARG A 45 17.13 -5.42 0.01
N ILE A 46 18.39 -5.70 -0.34
CA ILE A 46 18.71 -6.50 -1.53
C ILE A 46 18.25 -7.95 -1.32
N GLU A 47 18.54 -8.52 -0.15
CA GLU A 47 18.09 -9.86 0.20
C GLU A 47 16.56 -9.94 0.36
N ALA A 48 15.94 -8.88 0.90
CA ALA A 48 14.50 -8.79 1.07
C ALA A 48 13.74 -8.52 -0.24
N ALA A 49 14.39 -8.09 -1.31
CA ALA A 49 13.69 -7.68 -2.53
C ALA A 49 12.78 -8.78 -3.10
N THR A 50 13.25 -10.03 -3.08
CA THR A 50 12.47 -11.19 -3.54
C THR A 50 11.27 -11.46 -2.62
N VAL A 51 11.49 -11.37 -1.31
CA VAL A 51 10.45 -11.57 -0.29
C VAL A 51 9.37 -10.51 -0.41
N LEU A 52 9.78 -9.24 -0.52
CA LEU A 52 8.85 -8.11 -0.68
C LEU A 52 8.06 -8.23 -1.99
N ALA A 53 8.70 -8.63 -3.09
CA ALA A 53 8.01 -8.84 -4.35
C ALA A 53 6.96 -9.96 -4.25
N LEU A 54 7.28 -11.04 -3.55
CA LEU A 54 6.34 -12.14 -3.29
C LEU A 54 5.19 -11.71 -2.38
N ALA A 55 5.48 -10.93 -1.32
CA ALA A 55 4.46 -10.42 -0.42
C ALA A 55 3.46 -9.50 -1.13
N GLU A 56 3.94 -8.64 -2.03
CA GLU A 56 3.07 -7.80 -2.85
C GLU A 56 2.26 -8.59 -3.88
N GLN A 57 2.85 -9.65 -4.46
CA GLN A 57 2.11 -10.55 -5.35
C GLN A 57 0.98 -11.25 -4.59
N ILE A 58 1.25 -11.74 -3.38
CA ILE A 58 0.24 -12.34 -2.50
C ILE A 58 -0.86 -11.32 -2.18
N ALA A 59 -0.50 -10.07 -1.87
CA ALA A 59 -1.47 -9.01 -1.64
C ALA A 59 -2.41 -8.80 -2.84
N ASP A 60 -1.87 -8.80 -4.04
CA ASP A 60 -2.64 -8.62 -5.27
C ASP A 60 -3.51 -9.85 -5.60
N ASP A 61 -3.04 -11.06 -5.27
CA ASP A 61 -3.79 -12.30 -5.42
C ASP A 61 -4.94 -12.41 -4.40
N GLU A 62 -4.73 -11.95 -3.14
CA GLU A 62 -5.77 -11.89 -2.10
C GLU A 62 -6.99 -11.03 -2.53
N ALA A 63 -6.79 -10.03 -3.35
CA ALA A 63 -7.90 -9.23 -3.90
C ALA A 63 -8.85 -10.05 -4.80
N ASN A 64 -8.43 -11.22 -5.24
CA ASN A 64 -9.18 -12.10 -6.15
C ASN A 64 -9.65 -13.41 -5.49
N VAL A 65 -9.42 -13.63 -4.19
CA VAL A 65 -9.72 -14.89 -3.49
C VAL A 65 -10.67 -14.65 -2.31
N ASP A 66 -11.67 -15.52 -2.17
CA ASP A 66 -12.57 -15.55 -1.01
C ASP A 66 -11.79 -15.81 0.30
N GLU A 67 -12.16 -15.11 1.38
CA GLU A 67 -11.45 -15.02 2.67
C GLU A 67 -11.14 -16.36 3.39
N GLY A 68 -11.43 -17.51 2.79
CA GLY A 68 -11.39 -18.82 3.44
C GLY A 68 -10.14 -19.68 3.24
N ASP A 69 -9.33 -19.46 2.22
CA ASP A 69 -8.39 -20.49 1.72
C ASP A 69 -6.88 -20.18 1.83
N TRP A 70 -6.46 -19.10 2.46
CA TRP A 70 -5.04 -18.71 2.49
C TRP A 70 -4.31 -19.10 3.79
N VAL A 71 -3.91 -20.34 3.88
CA VAL A 71 -2.79 -20.76 4.72
C VAL A 71 -1.59 -20.99 3.81
N VAL A 72 -0.83 -19.94 3.49
CA VAL A 72 0.48 -20.11 2.83
C VAL A 72 1.43 -20.64 3.90
N THR A 73 1.85 -21.87 3.77
CA THR A 73 2.82 -22.47 4.69
C THR A 73 4.22 -21.90 4.42
N TYR A 74 5.10 -21.89 5.42
CA TYR A 74 6.51 -21.53 5.24
C TYR A 74 7.19 -22.33 4.11
N GLU A 75 6.78 -23.58 3.92
CA GLU A 75 7.30 -24.48 2.88
C GLU A 75 6.91 -24.00 1.49
N GLU A 76 5.66 -23.58 1.27
CA GLU A 76 5.20 -23.01 0.00
C GLU A 76 5.89 -21.68 -0.33
N LEU A 77 6.19 -20.87 0.68
CA LEU A 77 6.92 -19.60 0.52
C LEU A 77 8.38 -19.86 0.15
N ASP A 78 9.03 -20.84 0.78
CA ASP A 78 10.41 -21.24 0.49
C ASP A 78 10.54 -21.82 -0.93
N GLU A 79 9.59 -22.64 -1.36
CA GLU A 79 9.52 -23.15 -2.74
C GLU A 79 9.32 -22.04 -3.77
N ARG A 80 8.42 -21.08 -3.53
CA ARG A 80 8.12 -19.97 -4.46
C ARG A 80 9.25 -18.95 -4.53
N ALA A 81 9.95 -18.69 -3.43
CA ALA A 81 11.08 -17.76 -3.38
C ALA A 81 12.38 -18.36 -3.91
N GLY A 82 12.48 -19.71 -3.99
CA GLY A 82 13.67 -20.41 -4.50
C GLY A 82 14.93 -20.16 -3.68
N THR A 83 14.79 -19.74 -2.43
CA THR A 83 15.89 -19.39 -1.54
C THR A 83 15.68 -20.04 -0.18
N SER A 84 16.74 -20.62 0.38
CA SER A 84 16.73 -21.09 1.76
C SER A 84 16.81 -19.86 2.70
N PHE A 85 15.74 -19.59 3.43
CA PHE A 85 15.66 -18.46 4.36
C PHE A 85 16.38 -18.79 5.68
N ALA A 86 17.68 -18.51 5.74
CA ALA A 86 18.45 -18.62 6.99
C ALA A 86 18.48 -17.26 7.73
N GLY A 87 17.86 -17.17 8.90
CA GLY A 87 18.05 -16.04 9.82
C GLY A 87 17.15 -14.81 9.55
N GLY A 88 17.73 -13.66 9.17
CA GLY A 88 17.02 -12.39 9.06
C GLY A 88 15.86 -12.35 8.05
N ASN A 89 15.91 -13.19 7.03
CA ASN A 89 14.87 -13.22 5.99
C ASN A 89 13.56 -13.84 6.46
N ALA A 90 13.62 -14.84 7.37
CA ALA A 90 12.43 -15.42 7.98
C ALA A 90 11.61 -14.37 8.77
N PHE A 91 12.29 -13.41 9.38
CA PHE A 91 11.67 -12.30 10.09
C PHE A 91 10.93 -11.34 9.15
N LEU A 92 11.53 -11.00 8.01
CA LEU A 92 10.88 -10.18 6.97
C LEU A 92 9.65 -10.86 6.38
N LEU A 93 9.71 -12.18 6.20
CA LEU A 93 8.57 -12.99 5.77
C LEU A 93 7.41 -12.91 6.77
N VAL A 94 7.69 -13.07 8.05
CA VAL A 94 6.66 -12.95 9.10
C VAL A 94 6.00 -11.58 9.05
N LEU A 95 6.78 -10.49 8.94
CA LEU A 95 6.25 -9.12 8.90
C LEU A 95 5.43 -8.81 7.64
N THR A 96 5.77 -9.41 6.50
CA THR A 96 5.15 -9.04 5.22
C THR A 96 4.06 -10.00 4.76
N ILE A 97 4.09 -11.25 5.26
CA ILE A 97 3.21 -12.34 4.83
C ILE A 97 2.47 -12.97 6.02
N GLY A 98 2.78 -12.52 7.26
CA GLY A 98 2.23 -13.06 8.50
C GLY A 98 0.70 -13.13 8.53
N PHE A 99 0.18 -14.03 9.38
CA PHE A 99 -1.26 -14.29 9.51
C PHE A 99 -2.04 -13.09 10.03
N ASP A 100 -1.41 -12.24 10.85
CA ASP A 100 -2.02 -11.04 11.36
C ASP A 100 -1.21 -9.80 10.94
N ILE A 101 -1.46 -9.38 9.69
CA ILE A 101 -0.79 -8.21 9.11
C ILE A 101 -1.04 -6.93 9.92
N TYR A 102 -2.13 -6.87 10.71
CA TYR A 102 -2.42 -5.73 11.56
C TYR A 102 -1.48 -5.68 12.77
N ASP A 103 -1.28 -6.81 13.45
CA ASP A 103 -0.33 -6.92 14.55
C ASP A 103 1.11 -6.73 14.07
N ASP A 104 1.45 -7.24 12.89
CA ASP A 104 2.76 -7.05 12.25
C ASP A 104 3.04 -5.58 11.93
N ALA A 105 2.04 -4.84 11.42
CA ALA A 105 2.14 -3.41 11.18
C ALA A 105 2.32 -2.62 12.49
N HIS A 106 1.57 -2.94 13.53
CA HIS A 106 1.74 -2.35 14.86
C HIS A 106 3.12 -2.62 15.43
N TRP A 107 3.58 -3.86 15.36
CA TRP A 107 4.90 -4.25 15.83
C TRP A 107 6.03 -3.46 15.14
N ALA A 108 5.91 -3.25 13.82
CA ALA A 108 6.86 -2.46 13.05
C ALA A 108 6.87 -0.99 13.50
N LEU A 109 5.69 -0.40 13.69
CA LEU A 109 5.54 0.98 14.12
C LEU A 109 5.97 1.22 15.58
N ASP A 110 5.80 0.25 16.48
CA ASP A 110 6.24 0.36 17.87
C ASP A 110 7.77 0.50 18.01
N ARG A 111 8.51 0.09 17.00
CA ARG A 111 9.98 0.18 16.93
C ARG A 111 10.49 1.32 16.09
N ALA A 112 9.59 2.02 15.41
CA ALA A 112 9.92 3.14 14.55
C ALA A 112 10.44 4.33 15.36
N THR A 113 11.49 4.98 14.86
CA THR A 113 11.95 6.29 15.33
C THR A 113 10.91 7.37 14.99
N SER A 114 11.04 8.57 15.54
CA SER A 114 10.12 9.68 15.22
C SER A 114 10.09 10.01 13.73
N SER A 115 11.22 9.97 13.04
CA SER A 115 11.29 10.22 11.60
C SER A 115 10.62 9.10 10.79
N GLU A 116 10.78 7.85 11.21
CA GLU A 116 10.14 6.70 10.58
C GLU A 116 8.62 6.71 10.79
N ASN A 117 8.16 7.17 11.97
CA ASN A 117 6.74 7.34 12.25
C ASN A 117 6.09 8.41 11.36
N GLU A 118 6.78 9.54 11.08
CA GLU A 118 6.31 10.57 10.17
C GLU A 118 6.18 10.03 8.73
N GLN A 119 7.17 9.26 8.28
CA GLN A 119 7.14 8.62 6.96
C GLN A 119 6.04 7.57 6.88
N ALA A 120 5.85 6.74 7.92
CA ALA A 120 4.77 5.77 8.01
C ALA A 120 3.39 6.43 7.97
N ASN A 121 3.24 7.57 8.66
CA ASN A 121 2.02 8.37 8.65
C ASN A 121 1.68 8.84 7.22
N THR A 122 2.67 9.37 6.51
CA THR A 122 2.53 9.78 5.10
C THR A 122 2.15 8.58 4.22
N LEU A 123 2.80 7.45 4.42
CA LEU A 123 2.58 6.22 3.66
C LEU A 123 1.18 5.62 3.91
N LEU A 124 0.69 5.65 5.14
CA LEU A 124 -0.69 5.22 5.45
C LEU A 124 -1.72 6.06 4.68
N ARG A 125 -1.53 7.38 4.61
CA ARG A 125 -2.40 8.26 3.82
C ARG A 125 -2.27 8.04 2.32
N GLU A 126 -1.09 7.76 1.83
CA GLU A 126 -0.86 7.41 0.43
C GLU A 126 -1.63 6.16 0.02
N ILE A 127 -1.68 5.16 0.89
CA ILE A 127 -2.28 3.86 0.58
C ILE A 127 -3.78 3.84 0.87
N PHE A 128 -4.21 4.39 2.00
CA PHE A 128 -5.62 4.33 2.40
C PHE A 128 -6.43 5.56 1.96
N GLY A 129 -5.77 6.67 1.62
CA GLY A 129 -6.46 7.94 1.45
C GLY A 129 -7.12 8.37 2.76
N ASN A 130 -8.34 8.89 2.68
CA ASN A 130 -9.20 9.05 3.84
C ASN A 130 -10.27 7.95 3.83
N PRO A 131 -10.13 6.86 4.61
CA PRO A 131 -11.02 5.71 4.55
C PRO A 131 -12.45 6.01 5.03
N PHE A 132 -12.67 7.21 5.56
CA PHE A 132 -13.99 7.69 6.01
C PHE A 132 -14.67 8.59 4.97
N ARG A 133 -14.04 8.83 3.82
CA ARG A 133 -14.58 9.56 2.67
C ARG A 133 -14.62 8.63 1.47
N LEU A 134 -15.75 7.97 1.28
CA LEU A 134 -15.93 7.08 0.13
C LEU A 134 -15.95 7.88 -1.16
N ILE A 135 -15.10 7.51 -2.10
CA ILE A 135 -15.01 8.12 -3.43
C ILE A 135 -15.39 7.06 -4.46
N ASP A 136 -16.38 7.39 -5.28
CA ASP A 136 -16.74 6.54 -6.42
C ASP A 136 -15.87 6.91 -7.64
N PHE A 137 -14.96 6.02 -8.00
CA PHE A 137 -14.08 6.17 -9.16
C PHE A 137 -14.74 5.73 -10.47
N ALA A 138 -15.87 5.01 -10.43
CA ALA A 138 -16.49 4.42 -11.62
C ALA A 138 -16.75 5.44 -12.75
N PRO A 139 -17.22 6.69 -12.49
CA PRO A 139 -17.46 7.67 -13.55
C PRO A 139 -16.19 8.08 -14.31
N TRP A 140 -15.01 7.97 -13.69
CA TRP A 140 -13.74 8.45 -14.24
C TRP A 140 -12.84 7.33 -14.79
N ARG A 141 -13.33 6.09 -14.80
CA ARG A 141 -12.60 4.90 -15.29
C ARG A 141 -12.62 4.83 -16.82
N THR A 142 -12.11 5.87 -17.47
CA THR A 142 -11.88 5.86 -18.92
C THR A 142 -10.71 4.93 -19.28
N ASP A 143 -10.66 4.46 -20.53
CA ASP A 143 -9.55 3.63 -21.02
C ASP A 143 -8.18 4.32 -20.79
N THR A 144 -8.12 5.65 -20.97
CA THR A 144 -6.89 6.43 -20.75
C THR A 144 -6.49 6.42 -19.28
N ALA A 145 -7.41 6.75 -18.38
CA ALA A 145 -7.12 6.79 -16.94
C ALA A 145 -6.71 5.40 -16.41
N VAL A 146 -7.44 4.35 -16.81
CA VAL A 146 -7.13 2.97 -16.39
C VAL A 146 -5.79 2.50 -16.97
N SER A 147 -5.47 2.84 -18.23
CA SER A 147 -4.18 2.47 -18.84
C SER A 147 -3.00 3.17 -18.16
N LEU A 148 -3.13 4.45 -17.82
CA LEU A 148 -2.11 5.19 -17.06
C LEU A 148 -1.92 4.59 -15.67
N ALA A 149 -3.02 4.35 -14.95
CA ALA A 149 -2.99 3.73 -13.63
C ALA A 149 -2.32 2.35 -13.66
N ARG A 150 -2.68 1.50 -14.64
CA ARG A 150 -2.08 0.16 -14.82
C ARG A 150 -0.59 0.25 -15.13
N GLY A 151 -0.19 1.13 -16.03
CA GLY A 151 1.22 1.33 -16.39
C GLY A 151 2.08 1.73 -15.19
N MET A 152 1.58 2.65 -14.34
CA MET A 152 2.26 3.06 -13.11
C MET A 152 2.31 1.93 -12.07
N TYR A 153 1.20 1.21 -11.91
CA TYR A 153 1.11 0.08 -11.00
C TYR A 153 2.12 -1.02 -11.33
N ASP A 154 2.20 -1.39 -12.62
CA ASP A 154 3.06 -2.48 -13.07
C ASP A 154 4.54 -2.11 -13.06
N SER A 155 4.88 -0.89 -13.49
CA SER A 155 6.26 -0.39 -13.56
C SER A 155 6.82 0.10 -12.23
N ARG A 156 5.97 0.44 -11.26
CA ARG A 156 6.29 1.19 -10.03
C ARG A 156 6.90 2.58 -10.30
N ASP A 157 6.71 3.10 -11.49
CA ASP A 157 7.06 4.47 -11.85
C ASP A 157 5.80 5.34 -11.88
N PHE A 158 5.65 6.13 -10.84
CA PHE A 158 4.50 7.02 -10.65
C PHE A 158 4.74 8.44 -11.22
N GLY A 159 5.76 8.63 -12.04
CA GLY A 159 6.05 9.92 -12.69
C GLY A 159 4.92 10.44 -13.58
N ALA A 160 3.97 9.57 -13.98
CA ALA A 160 2.80 9.95 -14.78
C ALA A 160 1.59 10.42 -13.93
N MET A 161 1.68 10.53 -12.60
CA MET A 161 0.57 10.99 -11.74
C MET A 161 -0.01 12.35 -12.15
N PRO A 162 0.78 13.38 -12.51
CA PRO A 162 0.20 14.63 -13.01
C PRO A 162 -0.58 14.47 -14.33
N ILE A 163 -0.15 13.55 -15.20
CA ILE A 163 -0.85 13.25 -16.46
C ILE A 163 -2.16 12.51 -16.15
N LEU A 164 -2.15 11.63 -15.14
CA LEU A 164 -3.37 10.98 -14.65
C LEU A 164 -4.38 12.01 -14.11
N ALA A 165 -3.92 13.04 -13.39
CA ALA A 165 -4.80 14.13 -12.92
C ALA A 165 -5.49 14.84 -14.09
N ASP A 166 -4.78 15.12 -15.17
CA ASP A 166 -5.35 15.75 -16.35
C ASP A 166 -6.36 14.83 -17.05
N ALA A 167 -6.03 13.52 -17.19
CA ALA A 167 -6.94 12.53 -17.76
C ALA A 167 -8.22 12.37 -16.92
N LEU A 168 -8.12 12.45 -15.58
CA LEU A 168 -9.26 12.42 -14.67
C LEU A 168 -10.12 13.66 -14.82
N GLN A 169 -9.50 14.85 -14.91
CA GLN A 169 -10.22 16.10 -15.13
C GLN A 169 -10.95 16.11 -16.47
N ASP A 170 -10.33 15.59 -17.53
CA ASP A 170 -10.95 15.42 -18.86
C ASP A 170 -12.13 14.43 -18.80
N ALA A 171 -12.07 13.43 -17.90
CA ALA A 171 -13.18 12.51 -17.61
C ALA A 171 -14.29 13.12 -16.74
N GLY A 172 -14.17 14.40 -16.37
CA GLY A 172 -15.14 15.12 -15.54
C GLY A 172 -14.95 14.98 -14.04
N CYS A 173 -13.77 14.56 -13.59
CA CYS A 173 -13.44 14.57 -12.16
C CYS A 173 -13.31 16.00 -11.66
N ASP A 174 -14.12 16.37 -10.67
CA ASP A 174 -14.08 17.62 -9.94
C ASP A 174 -13.71 17.45 -8.45
N ASN A 175 -13.32 16.25 -8.07
CA ASN A 175 -12.91 15.94 -6.71
C ASN A 175 -11.50 16.49 -6.44
N GLU A 176 -11.43 17.55 -5.62
CA GLU A 176 -10.18 18.24 -5.31
C GLU A 176 -9.18 17.35 -4.59
N ASP A 177 -9.62 16.43 -3.72
CA ASP A 177 -8.73 15.51 -2.99
C ASP A 177 -8.00 14.59 -3.97
N VAL A 178 -8.71 14.05 -4.97
CA VAL A 178 -8.16 13.19 -6.03
C VAL A 178 -7.17 13.96 -6.90
N LEU A 179 -7.59 15.13 -7.41
CA LEU A 179 -6.77 15.92 -8.34
C LEU A 179 -5.52 16.49 -7.66
N ASN A 180 -5.64 16.98 -6.43
CA ASN A 180 -4.51 17.51 -5.67
C ASN A 180 -3.53 16.40 -5.29
N HIS A 181 -4.02 15.24 -4.89
CA HIS A 181 -3.17 14.08 -4.61
C HIS A 181 -2.29 13.71 -5.82
N CYS A 182 -2.89 13.64 -7.01
CA CYS A 182 -2.15 13.32 -8.24
C CYS A 182 -1.17 14.42 -8.68
N ARG A 183 -1.43 15.69 -8.32
CA ARG A 183 -0.63 16.86 -8.74
C ARG A 183 0.47 17.24 -7.77
N ASP A 184 0.46 16.73 -6.56
CA ASP A 184 1.47 17.09 -5.56
C ASP A 184 2.82 16.47 -5.91
N ALA A 185 3.71 17.28 -6.49
CA ALA A 185 5.05 16.86 -6.87
C ALA A 185 5.96 16.44 -5.68
N LYS A 186 5.52 16.70 -4.45
CA LYS A 186 6.25 16.29 -3.24
C LYS A 186 5.76 14.95 -2.69
N GLN A 187 4.59 14.51 -3.13
CA GLN A 187 4.01 13.25 -2.72
C GLN A 187 4.83 12.10 -3.29
N THR A 188 5.22 11.15 -2.43
CA THR A 188 5.79 9.89 -2.88
C THR A 188 4.65 8.92 -3.11
N HIS A 189 4.47 8.49 -4.36
CA HIS A 189 3.46 7.51 -4.72
C HIS A 189 4.07 6.12 -4.74
N VAL A 190 3.28 5.14 -4.31
CA VAL A 190 3.70 3.74 -4.20
C VAL A 190 2.60 2.80 -4.72
N ARG A 191 2.93 1.54 -4.90
CA ARG A 191 1.93 0.49 -5.16
C ARG A 191 0.97 0.41 -3.97
N GLY A 192 -0.33 0.36 -4.25
CA GLY A 192 -1.37 0.52 -3.23
C GLY A 192 -1.89 1.95 -3.08
N CYS A 193 -1.37 2.93 -3.86
CA CYS A 193 -1.90 4.31 -3.91
C CYS A 193 -3.42 4.30 -4.06
N TRP A 194 -4.11 5.00 -3.17
CA TRP A 194 -5.57 4.96 -3.09
C TRP A 194 -6.29 5.43 -4.35
N VAL A 195 -5.70 6.37 -5.12
CA VAL A 195 -6.27 6.82 -6.40
C VAL A 195 -6.06 5.78 -7.49
N VAL A 196 -4.85 5.25 -7.60
CA VAL A 196 -4.51 4.23 -8.60
C VAL A 196 -5.32 2.95 -8.35
N ASP A 197 -5.40 2.49 -7.11
CA ASP A 197 -6.21 1.33 -6.72
C ASP A 197 -7.69 1.54 -7.00
N GLY A 198 -8.24 2.72 -6.69
CA GLY A 198 -9.63 3.07 -6.97
C GLY A 198 -9.96 2.99 -8.46
N LEU A 199 -9.05 3.47 -9.33
CA LEU A 199 -9.21 3.38 -10.79
C LEU A 199 -9.07 1.94 -11.30
N LEU A 200 -8.24 1.13 -10.67
CA LEU A 200 -8.05 -0.28 -11.06
C LEU A 200 -9.12 -1.20 -10.46
N GLY A 201 -9.88 -0.73 -9.47
CA GLY A 201 -10.87 -1.53 -8.74
C GLY A 201 -10.24 -2.51 -7.75
N LEU A 202 -9.08 -2.17 -7.20
CA LEU A 202 -8.28 -2.95 -6.24
C LEU A 202 -8.52 -2.46 -4.79
N VAL A 203 -9.75 -2.24 -4.39
CA VAL A 203 -10.15 -1.67 -3.09
C VAL A 203 -10.62 -2.73 -2.12
#